data_b75599c09ecfed9ddaa9ce6d416ec0e6
#
_entry.id   b75599c09ecfed9ddaa9ce6d416ec0e6
#
_cell.length_a   1.000
_cell.length_b   1.000
_cell.length_c   1.000
_cell.angle_alpha   90.00
_cell.angle_beta   90.00
_cell.angle_gamma   90.00
#
_symmetry.space_group_name_H-M   'P 1'
#
loop_
_entity.id
_entity.type
_entity.pdbx_description
1 polymer ?
#
loop_
_entity_poly.entity_id
_entity_poly.type
_entity_poly.pdbx_seq_one_letter_code
_entity_poly.pdbx_strand_id
1 'polypeptide(L)'
;MTLDPITCPDGMQQTLGALLYEGLLVLDESFAPQNVLCSRYEHNDDCTSYTFYLRDGVSFSDGSILTASDVLATLRRAQESERYSARFANVASMRASNGALIVNLTRADSAFPALFDIPIVKSGSEKNTVPLGTGPYLFVTDSDGACLKQNPDWHSDGTLPFERIELRAVKDADTASYLFSSREVHLLSADLTSSTGDLRSADTALTDYATANMIYLGFNTQRAPLSDASLRSALAGAIDRATITTGYLAGHAEAAHFPLSPHSSLYPTEMASTLASPDLAAALESAGVTESRPRTVTILVSESDSFKVSIADYLSRTLSTDVLTVSVRSLPWNDYLTALQNGNFDLYLGEVRLTANWDISSLARTGGTLNYGRYADEQCNTLLDAFSLNETDQTARALYRYLAQSAPIAPIAFKTASVLTPSGLIDGLNPTVSSPFYGIEGWTVHFDKG
;
A
#
# COMPACT_ATOMS: atom_id res chain seq x y z
N MET A 1 -10.50 -13.27 20.16
CA MET A 1 -10.01 -12.80 18.86
C MET A 1 -11.16 -12.10 18.18
N THR A 2 -11.00 -10.90 17.64
CA THR A 2 -12.08 -10.14 16.99
C THR A 2 -11.89 -10.14 15.47
N LEU A 3 -12.98 -10.11 14.71
CA LEU A 3 -13.01 -9.86 13.27
C LEU A 3 -13.37 -8.40 12.94
N ASP A 4 -13.35 -7.50 13.93
CA ASP A 4 -13.54 -6.07 13.68
C ASP A 4 -12.47 -5.55 12.71
N PRO A 5 -12.83 -5.03 11.53
CA PRO A 5 -11.88 -4.67 10.48
C PRO A 5 -10.93 -3.52 10.87
N ILE A 6 -11.28 -2.76 11.93
CA ILE A 6 -10.43 -1.68 12.42
C ILE A 6 -9.32 -2.20 13.34
N THR A 7 -9.57 -3.26 14.12
CA THR A 7 -8.66 -3.72 15.18
C THR A 7 -8.15 -5.14 15.03
N CYS A 8 -8.71 -5.95 14.12
CA CYS A 8 -8.22 -7.31 13.86
C CYS A 8 -6.84 -7.30 13.18
N PRO A 9 -6.07 -8.41 13.24
CA PRO A 9 -4.80 -8.54 12.51
C PRO A 9 -4.97 -8.32 10.99
N ASP A 10 -3.96 -7.73 10.34
CA ASP A 10 -4.01 -7.37 8.92
C ASP A 10 -4.39 -8.54 7.99
N GLY A 11 -3.81 -9.72 8.18
CA GLY A 11 -4.13 -10.90 7.36
C GLY A 11 -5.60 -11.32 7.44
N MET A 12 -6.22 -11.20 8.63
CA MET A 12 -7.65 -11.50 8.80
C MET A 12 -8.54 -10.46 8.14
N GLN A 13 -8.17 -9.18 8.23
CA GLN A 13 -8.91 -8.11 7.57
C GLN A 13 -8.85 -8.26 6.05
N GLN A 14 -7.69 -8.56 5.49
CA GLN A 14 -7.52 -8.73 4.05
C GLN A 14 -8.26 -9.96 3.48
N THR A 15 -8.37 -11.04 4.25
CA THR A 15 -9.05 -12.26 3.80
C THR A 15 -10.51 -12.28 4.21
N LEU A 16 -10.81 -12.38 5.50
CA LEU A 16 -12.20 -12.50 5.98
C LEU A 16 -12.94 -11.15 5.91
N GLY A 17 -12.27 -10.06 6.27
CA GLY A 17 -12.87 -8.73 6.28
C GLY A 17 -13.41 -8.31 4.92
N ALA A 18 -12.71 -8.63 3.85
CA ALA A 18 -13.12 -8.28 2.49
C ALA A 18 -14.39 -9.02 2.01
N LEU A 19 -14.79 -10.10 2.67
CA LEU A 19 -16.02 -10.84 2.38
C LEU A 19 -17.17 -10.51 3.36
N LEU A 20 -16.85 -9.95 4.53
CA LEU A 20 -17.83 -9.64 5.57
C LEU A 20 -18.25 -8.17 5.57
N TYR A 21 -17.35 -7.29 5.15
CA TYR A 21 -17.50 -5.84 5.29
C TYR A 21 -17.18 -5.13 3.99
N GLU A 22 -17.89 -4.06 3.72
CA GLU A 22 -17.67 -3.20 2.56
C GLU A 22 -17.34 -1.78 2.99
N GLY A 23 -16.55 -1.06 2.19
CA GLY A 23 -16.28 0.36 2.35
C GLY A 23 -17.28 1.24 1.61
N LEU A 24 -17.20 2.55 1.79
CA LEU A 24 -17.92 3.49 0.93
C LEU A 24 -17.53 3.28 -0.54
N LEU A 25 -16.25 3.05 -0.75
CA LEU A 25 -15.61 2.82 -2.04
C LEU A 25 -14.74 1.56 -1.95
N VAL A 26 -14.34 1.04 -3.09
CA VAL A 26 -13.33 -0.01 -3.25
C VAL A 26 -12.34 0.47 -4.32
N LEU A 27 -11.09 0.09 -4.22
CA LEU A 27 -10.08 0.43 -5.23
C LEU A 27 -9.99 -0.68 -6.26
N ASP A 28 -9.98 -0.31 -7.54
CA ASP A 28 -9.69 -1.23 -8.62
C ASP A 28 -8.17 -1.49 -8.77
N GLU A 29 -7.77 -2.22 -9.81
CA GLU A 29 -6.38 -2.58 -10.09
C GLU A 29 -5.46 -1.38 -10.36
N SER A 30 -6.03 -0.24 -10.76
CA SER A 30 -5.33 1.02 -11.00
C SER A 30 -5.35 1.99 -9.80
N PHE A 31 -5.89 1.53 -8.66
CA PHE A 31 -6.17 2.32 -7.45
C PHE A 31 -7.25 3.39 -7.63
N ALA A 32 -8.05 3.32 -8.70
CA ALA A 32 -9.17 4.21 -8.89
C ALA A 32 -10.37 3.81 -8.00
N PRO A 33 -11.01 4.77 -7.31
CA PRO A 33 -12.12 4.48 -6.41
C PRO A 33 -13.39 4.14 -7.18
N GLN A 34 -14.00 3.00 -6.85
CA GLN A 34 -15.26 2.52 -7.37
C GLN A 34 -16.33 2.56 -6.27
N ASN A 35 -17.56 2.99 -6.60
CA ASN A 35 -18.65 3.12 -5.65
C ASN A 35 -19.15 1.74 -5.17
N VAL A 36 -19.31 1.58 -3.83
CA VAL A 36 -19.90 0.39 -3.20
C VAL A 36 -21.07 0.80 -2.31
N LEU A 37 -20.84 1.18 -1.05
CA LEU A 37 -21.88 1.69 -0.15
C LEU A 37 -22.22 3.16 -0.43
N CYS A 38 -21.35 3.87 -1.12
CA CYS A 38 -21.58 5.19 -1.69
C CYS A 38 -22.21 5.05 -3.07
N SER A 39 -23.31 5.76 -3.35
CA SER A 39 -23.95 5.81 -4.68
C SER A 39 -23.26 6.83 -5.59
N ARG A 40 -22.84 7.95 -5.02
CA ARG A 40 -22.10 9.04 -5.67
C ARG A 40 -21.47 9.94 -4.63
N TYR A 41 -20.46 10.68 -5.03
CA TYR A 41 -19.89 11.75 -4.20
C TYR A 41 -19.72 13.02 -5.02
N GLU A 42 -19.69 14.15 -4.33
CA GLU A 42 -19.50 15.49 -4.87
C GLU A 42 -18.45 16.24 -4.03
N HIS A 43 -17.80 17.20 -4.63
CA HIS A 43 -16.85 18.07 -3.94
C HIS A 43 -17.02 19.52 -4.38
N ASN A 44 -16.53 20.46 -3.56
CA ASN A 44 -16.43 21.86 -3.97
C ASN A 44 -15.27 22.06 -4.96
N ASP A 45 -15.22 23.22 -5.62
CA ASP A 45 -14.22 23.52 -6.65
C ASP A 45 -12.77 23.44 -6.14
N ASP A 46 -12.56 23.72 -4.86
CA ASP A 46 -11.23 23.69 -4.22
C ASP A 46 -10.84 22.30 -3.68
N CYS A 47 -11.64 21.26 -3.89
CA CYS A 47 -11.41 19.89 -3.36
C CYS A 47 -11.10 19.85 -1.85
N THR A 48 -11.73 20.74 -1.08
CA THR A 48 -11.58 20.83 0.38
C THR A 48 -12.81 20.35 1.15
N SER A 49 -13.92 20.04 0.46
CA SER A 49 -15.14 19.54 1.07
C SER A 49 -15.77 18.51 0.16
N TYR A 50 -16.06 17.32 0.73
CA TYR A 50 -16.66 16.18 0.06
C TYR A 50 -17.99 15.82 0.69
N THR A 51 -18.97 15.43 -0.14
CA THR A 51 -20.24 14.86 0.30
C THR A 51 -20.41 13.49 -0.35
N PHE A 52 -20.46 12.43 0.48
CA PHE A 52 -20.68 11.06 0.03
C PHE A 52 -22.12 10.66 0.32
N TYR A 53 -22.89 10.39 -0.74
CA TYR A 53 -24.28 9.96 -0.64
C TYR A 53 -24.35 8.44 -0.57
N LEU A 54 -25.02 7.92 0.43
CA LEU A 54 -25.13 6.46 0.60
C LEU A 54 -26.06 5.86 -0.45
N ARG A 55 -25.82 4.59 -0.77
CA ARG A 55 -26.72 3.76 -1.57
C ARG A 55 -27.97 3.45 -0.73
N ASP A 56 -29.14 3.59 -1.34
CA ASP A 56 -30.42 3.24 -0.69
C ASP A 56 -30.59 1.71 -0.58
N GLY A 57 -31.26 1.26 0.46
CA GLY A 57 -31.66 -0.13 0.63
C GLY A 57 -30.56 -1.07 1.09
N VAL A 58 -29.34 -0.58 1.39
CA VAL A 58 -28.29 -1.42 1.94
C VAL A 58 -28.61 -1.78 3.40
N SER A 59 -28.55 -3.08 3.74
CA SER A 59 -28.76 -3.59 5.09
C SER A 59 -27.52 -4.28 5.65
N PHE A 60 -27.36 -4.20 6.96
CA PHE A 60 -26.42 -5.04 7.69
C PHE A 60 -26.93 -6.49 7.81
N SER A 61 -26.05 -7.38 8.20
CA SER A 61 -26.31 -8.81 8.36
C SER A 61 -27.41 -9.17 9.39
N ASP A 62 -27.96 -8.20 10.11
CA ASP A 62 -29.13 -8.33 10.99
C ASP A 62 -30.43 -7.75 10.38
N GLY A 63 -30.40 -7.33 9.12
CA GLY A 63 -31.51 -6.71 8.40
C GLY A 63 -31.72 -5.23 8.70
N SER A 64 -30.93 -4.62 9.59
CA SER A 64 -31.04 -3.17 9.85
C SER A 64 -30.40 -2.35 8.73
N ILE A 65 -31.00 -1.21 8.41
CA ILE A 65 -30.55 -0.36 7.29
C ILE A 65 -29.28 0.41 7.67
N LEU A 66 -28.34 0.47 6.72
CA LEU A 66 -27.12 1.28 6.81
C LEU A 66 -27.48 2.77 6.87
N THR A 67 -26.86 3.50 7.80
CA THR A 67 -27.03 4.95 7.94
C THR A 67 -25.69 5.69 7.88
N ALA A 68 -25.74 6.99 7.54
CA ALA A 68 -24.56 7.85 7.58
C ALA A 68 -23.95 7.97 8.99
N SER A 69 -24.74 7.69 10.05
CA SER A 69 -24.25 7.65 11.43
C SER A 69 -23.37 6.43 11.69
N ASP A 70 -23.68 5.27 11.10
CA ASP A 70 -22.86 4.04 11.19
C ASP A 70 -21.51 4.26 10.47
N VAL A 71 -21.56 4.87 9.29
CA VAL A 71 -20.36 5.24 8.54
C VAL A 71 -19.49 6.19 9.36
N LEU A 72 -20.06 7.27 9.88
CA LEU A 72 -19.33 8.24 10.71
C LEU A 72 -18.73 7.60 11.96
N ALA A 73 -19.46 6.72 12.65
CA ALA A 73 -18.97 6.02 13.84
C ALA A 73 -17.76 5.14 13.53
N THR A 74 -17.82 4.37 12.43
CA THR A 74 -16.68 3.54 11.98
C THR A 74 -15.48 4.40 11.59
N LEU A 75 -15.68 5.47 10.80
CA LEU A 75 -14.57 6.32 10.34
C LEU A 75 -13.89 7.09 11.49
N ARG A 76 -14.62 7.46 12.53
CA ARG A 76 -14.03 8.05 13.75
C ARG A 76 -13.12 7.06 14.48
N ARG A 77 -13.52 5.79 14.57
CA ARG A 77 -12.67 4.73 15.13
C ARG A 77 -11.45 4.48 14.25
N ALA A 78 -11.63 4.47 12.92
CA ALA A 78 -10.55 4.33 11.96
C ALA A 78 -9.52 5.47 12.06
N GLN A 79 -9.98 6.70 12.28
CA GLN A 79 -9.12 7.88 12.49
C GLN A 79 -8.18 7.73 13.69
N GLU A 80 -8.61 7.01 14.73
CA GLU A 80 -7.84 6.77 15.95
C GLU A 80 -6.99 5.48 15.88
N SER A 81 -7.12 4.68 14.82
CA SER A 81 -6.43 3.40 14.67
C SER A 81 -5.05 3.55 14.03
N GLU A 82 -4.09 2.71 14.41
CA GLU A 82 -2.77 2.66 13.76
C GLU A 82 -2.89 2.33 12.26
N ARG A 83 -3.84 1.46 11.89
CA ARG A 83 -4.04 1.00 10.51
C ARG A 83 -4.47 2.10 9.56
N TYR A 84 -5.38 2.97 9.98
CA TYR A 84 -6.05 3.92 9.10
C TYR A 84 -5.78 5.39 9.40
N SER A 85 -5.18 5.74 10.54
CA SER A 85 -5.00 7.14 10.98
C SER A 85 -4.32 8.03 9.94
N ALA A 86 -3.37 7.49 9.16
CA ALA A 86 -2.68 8.23 8.11
C ALA A 86 -3.63 8.75 7.01
N ARG A 87 -4.74 8.03 6.73
CA ARG A 87 -5.75 8.44 5.73
C ARG A 87 -6.54 9.69 6.17
N PHE A 88 -6.53 10.01 7.45
CA PHE A 88 -7.24 11.15 8.03
C PHE A 88 -6.34 12.34 8.33
N ALA A 89 -5.06 12.29 7.96
CA ALA A 89 -4.10 13.36 8.25
C ALA A 89 -4.52 14.74 7.70
N ASN A 90 -5.30 14.77 6.62
CA ASN A 90 -5.83 15.98 6.00
C ASN A 90 -7.29 16.29 6.40
N VAL A 91 -7.93 15.46 7.22
CA VAL A 91 -9.34 15.64 7.61
C VAL A 91 -9.48 16.64 8.74
N ALA A 92 -10.17 17.75 8.46
CA ALA A 92 -10.50 18.77 9.46
C ALA A 92 -11.75 18.40 10.27
N SER A 93 -12.78 17.85 9.61
CA SER A 93 -14.01 17.42 10.29
C SER A 93 -14.80 16.42 9.46
N MET A 94 -15.60 15.59 10.14
CA MET A 94 -16.57 14.68 9.54
C MET A 94 -17.91 14.78 10.25
N ARG A 95 -19.01 14.77 9.49
CA ARG A 95 -20.37 14.76 10.04
C ARG A 95 -21.34 13.98 9.15
N ALA A 96 -22.32 13.34 9.77
CA ALA A 96 -23.46 12.77 9.10
C ALA A 96 -24.60 13.77 8.98
N SER A 97 -25.20 13.91 7.82
CA SER A 97 -26.33 14.82 7.59
C SER A 97 -27.17 14.34 6.40
N ASN A 98 -28.50 14.25 6.57
CA ASN A 98 -29.44 13.94 5.50
C ASN A 98 -29.10 12.70 4.66
N GLY A 99 -28.68 11.62 5.31
CA GLY A 99 -28.32 10.37 4.61
C GLY A 99 -26.96 10.41 3.92
N ALA A 100 -26.17 11.45 4.13
CA ALA A 100 -24.84 11.60 3.53
C ALA A 100 -23.76 11.78 4.62
N LEU A 101 -22.53 11.43 4.29
CA LEU A 101 -21.33 11.78 5.03
C LEU A 101 -20.71 13.01 4.39
N ILE A 102 -20.45 14.04 5.23
CA ILE A 102 -19.76 15.25 4.79
C ILE A 102 -18.39 15.30 5.48
N VAL A 103 -17.35 15.50 4.67
CA VAL A 103 -15.95 15.57 5.11
C VAL A 103 -15.36 16.88 4.66
N ASN A 104 -14.75 17.63 5.60
CA ASN A 104 -13.97 18.83 5.26
C ASN A 104 -12.49 18.55 5.50
N LEU A 105 -11.67 19.03 4.59
CA LEU A 105 -10.22 18.86 4.59
C LEU A 105 -9.52 20.15 5.02
N THR A 106 -8.30 20.05 5.52
CA THR A 106 -7.44 21.19 5.87
C THR A 106 -6.77 21.83 4.66
N ARG A 107 -6.59 21.04 3.60
CA ARG A 107 -6.02 21.44 2.31
C ARG A 107 -6.67 20.65 1.18
N ALA A 108 -6.56 21.16 -0.04
CA ALA A 108 -7.09 20.49 -1.23
C ALA A 108 -6.54 19.07 -1.41
N ASP A 109 -7.40 18.14 -1.83
CA ASP A 109 -7.04 16.76 -2.16
C ASP A 109 -8.07 16.20 -3.14
N SER A 110 -7.77 16.23 -4.44
CA SER A 110 -8.69 15.79 -5.49
C SER A 110 -8.87 14.28 -5.55
N ALA A 111 -7.92 13.50 -4.99
CA ALA A 111 -7.99 12.04 -4.89
C ALA A 111 -8.48 11.54 -3.53
N PHE A 112 -8.94 12.42 -2.65
CA PHE A 112 -9.42 12.07 -1.32
C PHE A 112 -10.39 10.86 -1.27
N PRO A 113 -11.32 10.68 -2.24
CA PRO A 113 -12.21 9.52 -2.25
C PRO A 113 -11.49 8.16 -2.23
N ALA A 114 -10.30 8.05 -2.80
CA ALA A 114 -9.50 6.81 -2.79
C ALA A 114 -9.08 6.35 -1.37
N LEU A 115 -9.27 7.18 -0.34
CA LEU A 115 -8.98 6.86 1.05
C LEU A 115 -10.12 6.12 1.76
N PHE A 116 -11.31 6.03 1.14
CA PHE A 116 -12.53 5.54 1.79
C PHE A 116 -12.96 4.13 1.36
N ASP A 117 -11.96 3.27 1.07
CA ASP A 117 -12.13 1.81 1.00
C ASP A 117 -12.08 1.15 2.41
N ILE A 118 -12.32 1.95 3.47
CA ILE A 118 -12.33 1.49 4.86
C ILE A 118 -13.61 0.71 5.12
N PRO A 119 -13.52 -0.55 5.59
CA PRO A 119 -14.71 -1.37 5.84
C PRO A 119 -15.58 -0.79 6.94
N ILE A 120 -16.90 -0.72 6.69
CA ILE A 120 -17.91 -0.16 7.60
C ILE A 120 -18.56 -1.27 8.41
N VAL A 121 -18.77 -1.02 9.70
CA VAL A 121 -19.53 -1.90 10.61
C VAL A 121 -20.69 -1.12 11.24
N LYS A 122 -21.76 -1.84 11.59
CA LYS A 122 -22.87 -1.25 12.31
C LYS A 122 -22.43 -0.68 13.66
N SER A 123 -22.81 0.56 13.92
CA SER A 123 -22.54 1.23 15.18
C SER A 123 -23.13 0.46 16.36
N GLY A 124 -22.32 0.22 17.39
CA GLY A 124 -22.66 -0.57 18.57
C GLY A 124 -22.36 -2.07 18.43
N SER A 125 -22.04 -2.58 17.24
CA SER A 125 -21.65 -3.99 17.02
C SER A 125 -20.15 -4.24 17.11
N GLU A 126 -19.33 -3.22 17.20
CA GLU A 126 -17.86 -3.30 17.22
C GLU A 126 -17.28 -4.09 18.41
N LYS A 127 -18.08 -4.32 19.44
CA LYS A 127 -17.73 -5.15 20.61
C LYS A 127 -17.98 -6.64 20.41
N ASN A 128 -18.71 -7.00 19.36
CA ASN A 128 -18.93 -8.40 19.01
C ASN A 128 -17.65 -9.03 18.50
N THR A 129 -17.51 -10.34 18.68
CA THR A 129 -16.40 -11.10 18.06
C THR A 129 -16.41 -10.93 16.55
N VAL A 130 -17.61 -10.93 15.94
CA VAL A 130 -17.86 -10.61 14.53
C VAL A 130 -18.84 -9.44 14.52
N PRO A 131 -18.38 -8.22 14.26
CA PRO A 131 -19.26 -7.07 14.02
C PRO A 131 -20.21 -7.29 12.85
N LEU A 132 -21.33 -6.57 12.85
CA LEU A 132 -22.30 -6.64 11.75
C LEU A 132 -21.80 -5.83 10.55
N GLY A 133 -21.68 -6.48 9.39
CA GLY A 133 -21.25 -5.90 8.13
C GLY A 133 -22.34 -5.98 7.06
N THR A 134 -22.02 -5.47 5.87
CA THR A 134 -22.90 -5.43 4.70
C THR A 134 -22.44 -6.37 3.58
N GLY A 135 -21.35 -7.09 3.79
CA GLY A 135 -20.65 -7.83 2.75
C GLY A 135 -21.40 -9.04 2.19
N PRO A 136 -20.88 -9.64 1.12
CA PRO A 136 -21.49 -10.75 0.39
C PRO A 136 -21.66 -12.03 1.20
N TYR A 137 -20.90 -12.20 2.28
CA TYR A 137 -20.92 -13.40 3.11
C TYR A 137 -21.12 -13.06 4.59
N LEU A 138 -21.69 -14.04 5.31
CA LEU A 138 -21.91 -14.04 6.75
C LEU A 138 -20.98 -15.06 7.41
N PHE A 139 -20.33 -14.68 8.51
CA PHE A 139 -19.56 -15.62 9.33
C PHE A 139 -20.51 -16.48 10.18
N VAL A 140 -20.37 -17.79 10.08
CA VAL A 140 -21.19 -18.78 10.79
C VAL A 140 -20.27 -19.80 11.46
N THR A 141 -20.65 -20.26 12.64
CA THR A 141 -20.06 -21.42 13.29
C THR A 141 -21.13 -22.49 13.44
N ASP A 142 -20.90 -23.66 12.88
CA ASP A 142 -21.79 -24.81 12.98
C ASP A 142 -21.04 -26.06 13.46
N SER A 143 -21.65 -27.27 13.32
CA SER A 143 -21.04 -28.53 13.76
C SER A 143 -19.72 -28.87 13.06
N ASP A 144 -19.52 -28.34 11.83
CA ASP A 144 -18.35 -28.63 10.99
C ASP A 144 -17.24 -27.60 11.18
N GLY A 145 -17.52 -26.53 11.93
CA GLY A 145 -16.56 -25.48 12.27
C GLY A 145 -16.95 -24.08 11.80
N ALA A 146 -15.96 -23.20 11.64
CA ALA A 146 -16.17 -21.84 11.14
C ALA A 146 -16.23 -21.83 9.62
N CYS A 147 -17.23 -21.16 9.08
CA CYS A 147 -17.41 -21.00 7.64
C CYS A 147 -18.04 -19.65 7.30
N LEU A 148 -18.02 -19.30 6.03
CA LEU A 148 -18.79 -18.20 5.46
C LEU A 148 -19.94 -18.77 4.65
N LYS A 149 -21.14 -18.19 4.81
CA LYS A 149 -22.35 -18.50 4.00
C LYS A 149 -22.78 -17.23 3.26
N GLN A 150 -23.39 -17.39 2.09
CA GLN A 150 -23.93 -16.25 1.34
C GLN A 150 -24.83 -15.39 2.22
N ASN A 151 -24.72 -14.08 2.08
CA ASN A 151 -25.63 -13.12 2.69
C ASN A 151 -26.88 -12.97 1.79
N PRO A 152 -28.05 -13.44 2.20
CA PRO A 152 -29.25 -13.37 1.36
C PRO A 152 -29.77 -11.94 1.17
N ASP A 153 -29.35 -11.02 2.06
CA ASP A 153 -29.76 -9.60 2.05
C ASP A 153 -28.66 -8.71 1.46
N TRP A 154 -27.67 -9.30 0.77
CA TRP A 154 -26.63 -8.51 0.13
C TRP A 154 -27.21 -7.64 -0.98
N HIS A 155 -26.80 -6.37 -1.02
CA HIS A 155 -27.39 -5.33 -1.87
C HIS A 155 -27.06 -5.44 -3.37
N SER A 156 -26.18 -6.37 -3.78
CA SER A 156 -25.86 -6.60 -5.20
C SER A 156 -26.78 -7.67 -5.79
N ASP A 157 -27.14 -7.49 -7.07
CA ASP A 157 -27.89 -8.49 -7.85
C ASP A 157 -27.00 -9.58 -8.46
N GLY A 158 -25.68 -9.53 -8.19
CA GLY A 158 -24.69 -10.48 -8.69
C GLY A 158 -24.84 -11.87 -8.06
N THR A 159 -24.43 -12.89 -8.82
CA THR A 159 -24.45 -14.28 -8.32
C THR A 159 -23.10 -14.62 -7.69
N LEU A 160 -23.12 -15.00 -6.43
CA LEU A 160 -21.91 -15.44 -5.73
C LEU A 160 -21.54 -16.88 -6.13
N PRO A 161 -20.24 -17.19 -6.35
CA PRO A 161 -19.81 -18.50 -6.87
C PRO A 161 -19.90 -19.62 -5.84
N PHE A 162 -19.91 -19.30 -4.53
CA PHE A 162 -19.90 -20.29 -3.45
C PHE A 162 -21.07 -20.06 -2.50
N GLU A 163 -21.87 -21.09 -2.24
CA GLU A 163 -22.89 -21.07 -1.18
C GLU A 163 -22.24 -21.08 0.21
N ARG A 164 -21.08 -21.74 0.33
CA ARG A 164 -20.33 -21.92 1.56
C ARG A 164 -18.83 -21.92 1.29
N ILE A 165 -18.07 -21.25 2.14
CA ILE A 165 -16.59 -21.21 2.15
C ILE A 165 -16.11 -21.71 3.50
N GLU A 166 -15.39 -22.84 3.50
CA GLU A 166 -14.76 -23.38 4.70
C GLU A 166 -13.54 -22.55 5.11
N LEU A 167 -13.40 -22.32 6.41
CA LEU A 167 -12.28 -21.59 6.96
C LEU A 167 -11.33 -22.56 7.67
N ARG A 168 -10.03 -22.42 7.41
CA ARG A 168 -8.98 -23.17 8.07
C ARG A 168 -8.08 -22.26 8.87
N ALA A 169 -8.04 -22.45 10.19
CA ALA A 169 -7.12 -21.72 11.05
C ALA A 169 -5.69 -22.25 10.85
N VAL A 170 -4.75 -21.36 10.57
CA VAL A 170 -3.33 -21.68 10.43
C VAL A 170 -2.51 -20.94 11.47
N LYS A 171 -1.41 -21.52 11.92
CA LYS A 171 -0.52 -20.95 12.94
C LYS A 171 0.57 -20.07 12.34
N ASP A 172 1.02 -20.44 11.15
CA ASP A 172 2.17 -19.86 10.47
C ASP A 172 2.10 -20.09 8.95
N ALA A 173 2.99 -19.46 8.23
CA ALA A 173 3.08 -19.56 6.77
C ALA A 173 3.43 -20.97 6.29
N ASP A 174 4.24 -21.73 7.04
CA ASP A 174 4.62 -23.10 6.68
C ASP A 174 3.40 -24.02 6.74
N THR A 175 2.58 -23.89 7.78
CA THR A 175 1.31 -24.64 7.91
C THR A 175 0.35 -24.26 6.78
N ALA A 176 0.23 -22.95 6.42
CA ALA A 176 -0.60 -22.51 5.31
C ALA A 176 -0.14 -23.11 3.98
N SER A 177 1.15 -23.10 3.74
CA SER A 177 1.78 -23.67 2.53
C SER A 177 1.55 -25.19 2.45
N TYR A 178 1.66 -25.90 3.56
CA TYR A 178 1.39 -27.33 3.62
C TYR A 178 -0.07 -27.66 3.31
N LEU A 179 -1.03 -26.97 3.93
CA LEU A 179 -2.47 -27.17 3.68
C LEU A 179 -2.86 -26.84 2.24
N PHE A 180 -2.24 -25.83 1.67
CA PHE A 180 -2.44 -25.49 0.27
C PHE A 180 -1.88 -26.58 -0.67
N SER A 181 -0.66 -27.05 -0.41
CA SER A 181 -0.02 -28.10 -1.21
C SER A 181 -0.74 -29.46 -1.10
N SER A 182 -1.34 -29.78 0.07
CA SER A 182 -2.14 -30.98 0.29
C SER A 182 -3.58 -30.88 -0.23
N ARG A 183 -3.96 -29.73 -0.83
CA ARG A 183 -5.33 -29.46 -1.32
C ARG A 183 -6.40 -29.44 -0.22
N GLU A 184 -6.02 -29.23 1.02
CA GLU A 184 -6.97 -28.96 2.12
C GLU A 184 -7.43 -27.49 2.14
N VAL A 185 -6.66 -26.60 1.51
CA VAL A 185 -6.99 -25.19 1.25
C VAL A 185 -6.85 -24.92 -0.25
N HIS A 186 -7.83 -24.23 -0.83
CA HIS A 186 -7.91 -23.98 -2.28
C HIS A 186 -7.68 -22.52 -2.66
N LEU A 187 -7.58 -21.62 -1.69
CA LEU A 187 -7.18 -20.24 -1.90
C LEU A 187 -6.28 -19.80 -0.74
N LEU A 188 -5.13 -19.24 -1.08
CA LEU A 188 -4.18 -18.66 -0.15
C LEU A 188 -3.78 -17.25 -0.62
N SER A 189 -3.90 -16.27 0.25
CA SER A 189 -3.35 -14.93 0.03
C SER A 189 -2.04 -14.79 0.81
N ALA A 190 -0.96 -14.36 0.16
CA ALA A 190 0.36 -14.30 0.74
C ALA A 190 1.20 -13.14 0.21
N ASP A 191 2.14 -12.65 1.04
CA ASP A 191 3.27 -11.82 0.61
C ASP A 191 4.45 -12.76 0.29
N LEU A 192 4.77 -12.89 -0.98
CA LEU A 192 5.84 -13.76 -1.46
C LEU A 192 7.18 -13.04 -1.65
N THR A 193 7.27 -11.74 -1.38
CA THR A 193 8.50 -10.95 -1.55
C THR A 193 9.64 -11.41 -0.64
N SER A 194 9.31 -11.96 0.52
CA SER A 194 10.27 -12.48 1.50
C SER A 194 10.20 -14.00 1.68
N SER A 195 9.35 -14.68 0.90
CA SER A 195 9.16 -16.14 1.04
C SER A 195 10.31 -16.89 0.42
N THR A 196 10.94 -17.75 1.21
CA THR A 196 11.90 -18.76 0.74
C THR A 196 11.23 -20.08 0.37
N GLY A 197 9.91 -20.19 0.56
CA GLY A 197 9.12 -21.40 0.27
C GLY A 197 8.68 -21.41 -1.19
N ASP A 198 8.95 -22.53 -1.87
CA ASP A 198 8.52 -22.72 -3.26
C ASP A 198 7.03 -23.14 -3.29
N LEU A 199 6.12 -22.16 -3.26
CA LEU A 199 4.69 -22.37 -3.48
C LEU A 199 4.34 -22.47 -4.97
N ARG A 200 5.33 -22.26 -5.87
CA ARG A 200 5.17 -22.37 -7.31
C ARG A 200 5.27 -23.83 -7.73
N SER A 201 4.20 -24.38 -8.23
CA SER A 201 4.18 -25.70 -8.88
C SER A 201 3.40 -25.62 -10.19
N ALA A 202 3.57 -26.62 -11.05
CA ALA A 202 2.80 -26.70 -12.31
C ALA A 202 1.29 -26.72 -12.07
N ASP A 203 0.86 -27.16 -10.89
CA ASP A 203 -0.53 -27.28 -10.48
C ASP A 203 -1.05 -26.07 -9.68
N THR A 204 -0.30 -24.98 -9.64
CA THR A 204 -0.67 -23.75 -8.90
C THR A 204 -0.78 -22.57 -9.85
N ALA A 205 -1.94 -21.94 -9.88
CA ALA A 205 -2.12 -20.62 -10.47
C ALA A 205 -1.77 -19.56 -9.42
N LEU A 206 -0.95 -18.59 -9.82
CA LEU A 206 -0.50 -17.49 -9.00
C LEU A 206 -0.90 -16.19 -9.68
N THR A 207 -1.63 -15.34 -8.98
CA THR A 207 -2.04 -14.02 -9.44
C THR A 207 -1.47 -12.97 -8.51
N ASP A 208 -0.47 -12.22 -8.99
CA ASP A 208 0.05 -11.06 -8.27
C ASP A 208 -0.83 -9.85 -8.48
N TYR A 209 -0.93 -9.00 -7.47
CA TYR A 209 -1.62 -7.72 -7.55
C TYR A 209 -0.83 -6.61 -6.87
N ALA A 210 -0.99 -5.40 -7.39
CA ALA A 210 -0.28 -4.23 -6.90
C ALA A 210 -0.65 -3.88 -5.46
N THR A 211 0.35 -3.48 -4.67
CA THR A 211 0.15 -2.86 -3.36
C THR A 211 0.68 -1.43 -3.34
N ALA A 212 0.40 -0.70 -2.28
CA ALA A 212 0.98 0.63 -2.06
C ALA A 212 2.26 0.59 -1.20
N ASN A 213 2.87 -0.59 -1.01
CA ASN A 213 4.08 -0.75 -0.21
C ASN A 213 5.32 -0.45 -1.03
N MET A 214 5.92 0.73 -0.83
CA MET A 214 7.11 1.20 -1.53
C MET A 214 8.37 0.93 -0.72
N ILE A 215 9.35 0.27 -1.35
CA ILE A 215 10.73 0.18 -0.86
C ILE A 215 11.54 1.32 -1.49
N TYR A 216 12.32 2.03 -0.68
CA TYR A 216 13.06 3.20 -1.13
C TYR A 216 14.38 3.40 -0.36
N LEU A 217 15.33 4.06 -0.99
CA LEU A 217 16.55 4.57 -0.35
C LEU A 217 16.33 6.03 0.03
N GLY A 218 16.45 6.37 1.30
CA GLY A 218 16.35 7.73 1.79
C GLY A 218 17.73 8.37 2.01
N PHE A 219 17.84 9.68 1.82
CA PHE A 219 19.07 10.45 1.92
C PHE A 219 19.01 11.45 3.06
N ASN A 220 20.08 11.56 3.86
CA ASN A 220 20.24 12.66 4.79
C ASN A 220 20.74 13.90 4.03
N THR A 221 19.82 14.81 3.69
CA THR A 221 20.12 15.98 2.87
C THR A 221 20.96 17.05 3.60
N GLN A 222 21.16 16.89 4.91
CA GLN A 222 21.95 17.82 5.73
C GLN A 222 23.41 17.40 5.86
N ARG A 223 23.79 16.21 5.37
CA ARG A 223 25.14 15.68 5.50
C ARG A 223 25.90 15.68 4.18
N ALA A 224 27.09 16.28 4.16
CA ALA A 224 27.99 16.13 3.02
C ALA A 224 28.52 14.68 2.91
N PRO A 225 28.64 14.11 1.70
CA PRO A 225 28.41 14.74 0.40
C PRO A 225 26.95 14.74 -0.06
N LEU A 226 26.03 14.11 0.67
CA LEU A 226 24.61 13.90 0.29
C LEU A 226 23.75 15.18 0.38
N SER A 227 24.31 16.29 0.86
CA SER A 227 23.66 17.61 0.71
C SER A 227 23.61 18.09 -0.76
N ASP A 228 24.45 17.55 -1.63
CA ASP A 228 24.42 17.80 -3.07
C ASP A 228 23.28 17.01 -3.75
N ALA A 229 22.32 17.73 -4.37
CA ALA A 229 21.17 17.12 -5.04
C ALA A 229 21.58 16.33 -6.30
N SER A 230 22.60 16.79 -7.03
CA SER A 230 23.09 16.12 -8.22
C SER A 230 23.67 14.75 -7.87
N LEU A 231 24.42 14.68 -6.76
CA LEU A 231 24.96 13.40 -6.27
C LEU A 231 23.83 12.45 -5.83
N ARG A 232 22.81 12.94 -5.12
CA ARG A 232 21.66 12.10 -4.74
C ARG A 232 20.92 11.57 -5.97
N SER A 233 20.68 12.42 -6.97
CA SER A 233 20.04 12.03 -8.23
C SER A 233 20.90 11.02 -9.00
N ALA A 234 22.22 11.19 -9.04
CA ALA A 234 23.13 10.23 -9.67
C ALA A 234 23.13 8.86 -8.96
N LEU A 235 23.19 8.85 -7.62
CA LEU A 235 23.09 7.62 -6.82
C LEU A 235 21.73 6.92 -7.04
N ALA A 236 20.63 7.68 -7.06
CA ALA A 236 19.29 7.15 -7.35
C ALA A 236 19.19 6.53 -8.74
N GLY A 237 19.84 7.13 -9.72
CA GLY A 237 19.92 6.62 -11.11
C GLY A 237 20.77 5.36 -11.25
N ALA A 238 21.80 5.20 -10.42
CA ALA A 238 22.68 4.04 -10.44
C ALA A 238 22.05 2.76 -9.82
N ILE A 239 20.87 2.87 -9.20
CA ILE A 239 20.18 1.70 -8.61
C ILE A 239 19.65 0.79 -9.73
N ASP A 240 20.14 -0.43 -9.80
CA ASP A 240 19.59 -1.48 -10.68
C ASP A 240 18.33 -2.09 -10.03
N ARG A 241 17.20 -1.47 -10.36
CA ARG A 241 15.87 -1.87 -9.84
C ARG A 241 15.44 -3.23 -10.35
N ALA A 242 15.81 -3.58 -11.59
CA ALA A 242 15.44 -4.86 -12.19
C ALA A 242 16.10 -6.03 -11.45
N THR A 243 17.38 -5.93 -11.12
CA THR A 243 18.08 -6.94 -10.32
C THR A 243 17.47 -7.03 -8.90
N ILE A 244 17.07 -5.92 -8.30
CA ILE A 244 16.46 -5.94 -6.97
C ILE A 244 15.09 -6.63 -7.00
N THR A 245 14.23 -6.28 -7.93
CA THR A 245 12.88 -6.86 -8.01
C THR A 245 12.90 -8.35 -8.32
N THR A 246 13.75 -8.78 -9.25
CA THR A 246 13.82 -10.19 -9.67
C THR A 246 14.63 -11.06 -8.71
N GLY A 247 15.76 -10.55 -8.20
CA GLY A 247 16.71 -11.33 -7.41
C GLY A 247 16.48 -11.29 -5.90
N TYR A 248 16.08 -10.15 -5.37
CA TYR A 248 15.93 -9.93 -3.91
C TYR A 248 14.49 -9.92 -3.44
N LEU A 249 13.52 -9.66 -4.32
CA LEU A 249 12.09 -9.67 -4.05
C LEU A 249 11.37 -10.81 -4.78
N ALA A 250 12.10 -11.82 -5.19
CA ALA A 250 11.62 -13.06 -5.82
C ALA A 250 10.71 -12.85 -7.06
N GLY A 251 10.75 -11.68 -7.70
CA GLY A 251 9.88 -11.30 -8.80
C GLY A 251 8.48 -10.84 -8.35
N HIS A 252 8.25 -10.67 -7.04
CA HIS A 252 6.98 -10.19 -6.47
C HIS A 252 7.04 -8.71 -6.10
N ALA A 253 7.61 -7.91 -6.97
CA ALA A 253 7.66 -6.47 -6.86
C ALA A 253 7.86 -5.84 -8.23
N GLU A 254 7.44 -4.60 -8.38
CA GLU A 254 7.58 -3.83 -9.60
C GLU A 254 8.54 -2.67 -9.40
N ALA A 255 9.47 -2.51 -10.34
CA ALA A 255 10.44 -1.43 -10.31
C ALA A 255 9.76 -0.07 -10.41
N ALA A 256 10.13 0.87 -9.54
CA ALA A 256 9.55 2.20 -9.53
C ALA A 256 10.62 3.29 -9.45
N HIS A 257 10.50 4.29 -10.30
CA HIS A 257 11.36 5.48 -10.32
C HIS A 257 10.76 6.64 -9.53
N PHE A 258 9.45 6.60 -9.28
CA PHE A 258 8.68 7.64 -8.61
C PHE A 258 7.91 7.06 -7.43
N PRO A 259 7.57 7.87 -6.41
CA PRO A 259 6.76 7.43 -5.27
C PRO A 259 5.26 7.39 -5.63
N LEU A 260 4.95 6.64 -6.66
CA LEU A 260 3.64 6.37 -7.23
C LEU A 260 3.66 4.94 -7.77
N SER A 261 2.62 4.16 -7.55
CA SER A 261 2.54 2.79 -8.08
C SER A 261 2.60 2.80 -9.62
N PRO A 262 3.39 1.89 -10.25
CA PRO A 262 3.37 1.72 -11.70
C PRO A 262 1.99 1.38 -12.28
N HIS A 263 1.06 0.86 -11.47
CA HIS A 263 -0.33 0.58 -11.88
C HIS A 263 -1.24 1.82 -11.89
N SER A 264 -0.84 2.91 -11.23
CA SER A 264 -1.61 4.15 -11.30
C SER A 264 -1.64 4.68 -12.74
N SER A 265 -2.79 5.11 -13.20
CA SER A 265 -2.96 5.75 -14.51
C SER A 265 -2.13 7.04 -14.67
N LEU A 266 -1.72 7.64 -13.54
CA LEU A 266 -0.88 8.85 -13.49
C LEU A 266 0.62 8.53 -13.49
N TYR A 267 1.03 7.24 -13.45
CA TYR A 267 2.45 6.90 -13.47
C TYR A 267 3.09 7.29 -14.81
N PRO A 268 4.09 8.17 -14.82
CA PRO A 268 4.66 8.68 -16.07
C PRO A 268 5.67 7.69 -16.67
N THR A 269 5.19 6.58 -17.21
CA THR A 269 5.98 5.44 -17.71
C THR A 269 7.03 5.85 -18.74
N GLU A 270 6.66 6.71 -19.69
CA GLU A 270 7.61 7.21 -20.70
C GLU A 270 8.74 8.03 -20.04
N MET A 271 8.42 8.87 -19.06
CA MET A 271 9.43 9.61 -18.32
C MET A 271 10.32 8.67 -17.50
N ALA A 272 9.77 7.62 -16.88
CA ALA A 272 10.54 6.63 -16.13
C ALA A 272 11.57 5.92 -17.03
N SER A 273 11.20 5.56 -18.26
CA SER A 273 12.07 4.88 -19.21
C SER A 273 13.14 5.78 -19.84
N THR A 274 12.91 7.10 -19.87
CA THR A 274 13.83 8.09 -20.47
C THR A 274 14.52 8.96 -19.44
N LEU A 275 14.34 8.68 -18.14
CA LEU A 275 14.90 9.47 -17.06
C LEU A 275 16.43 9.48 -17.13
N ALA A 276 16.99 10.60 -17.53
CA ALA A 276 18.43 10.81 -17.50
C ALA A 276 18.90 11.06 -16.07
N SER A 277 19.84 10.27 -15.61
CA SER A 277 20.57 10.52 -14.36
C SER A 277 21.87 11.26 -14.64
N PRO A 278 22.31 12.15 -13.74
CA PRO A 278 23.65 12.68 -13.82
C PRO A 278 24.70 11.56 -13.83
N ASP A 279 25.80 11.79 -14.52
CA ASP A 279 26.94 10.88 -14.45
C ASP A 279 27.47 10.82 -13.01
N LEU A 280 27.61 9.62 -12.45
CA LEU A 280 27.96 9.45 -11.05
C LEU A 280 29.36 9.97 -10.74
N ALA A 281 30.33 9.77 -11.65
CA ALA A 281 31.71 10.24 -11.43
C ALA A 281 31.76 11.78 -11.45
N ALA A 282 31.08 12.43 -12.39
CA ALA A 282 31.00 13.88 -12.45
C ALA A 282 30.25 14.46 -11.22
N ALA A 283 29.20 13.79 -10.76
CA ALA A 283 28.43 14.20 -9.57
C ALA A 283 29.30 14.09 -8.28
N LEU A 284 30.09 13.02 -8.15
CA LEU A 284 31.03 12.82 -7.04
C LEU A 284 32.08 13.93 -7.03
N GLU A 285 32.68 14.22 -8.17
CA GLU A 285 33.68 15.30 -8.29
C GLU A 285 33.08 16.66 -7.91
N SER A 286 31.88 16.98 -8.42
CA SER A 286 31.14 18.20 -8.09
C SER A 286 30.82 18.31 -6.60
N ALA A 287 30.50 17.21 -5.94
CA ALA A 287 30.28 17.14 -4.49
C ALA A 287 31.55 17.13 -3.66
N GLY A 288 32.72 17.25 -4.29
CA GLY A 288 34.02 17.26 -3.63
C GLY A 288 34.50 15.90 -3.13
N VAL A 289 34.01 14.82 -3.73
CA VAL A 289 34.44 13.44 -3.47
C VAL A 289 35.41 13.02 -4.57
N THR A 290 36.68 12.99 -4.24
CA THR A 290 37.78 12.78 -5.21
C THR A 290 38.79 11.79 -4.64
N GLU A 291 39.78 11.36 -5.44
CA GLU A 291 40.87 10.51 -4.96
C GLU A 291 41.63 11.12 -3.77
N SER A 292 41.79 12.46 -3.75
CA SER A 292 42.42 13.17 -2.63
C SER A 292 41.49 13.37 -1.42
N ARG A 293 40.19 13.16 -1.59
CA ARG A 293 39.14 13.31 -0.56
C ARG A 293 38.09 12.21 -0.66
N PRO A 294 38.46 10.94 -0.53
CA PRO A 294 37.53 9.86 -0.57
C PRO A 294 36.51 9.96 0.59
N ARG A 295 35.33 9.44 0.40
CA ARG A 295 34.26 9.47 1.40
C ARG A 295 33.70 8.05 1.65
N THR A 296 33.25 7.87 2.87
CA THR A 296 32.43 6.71 3.25
C THR A 296 31.05 7.22 3.66
N VAL A 297 30.01 6.61 3.12
CA VAL A 297 28.62 6.80 3.52
C VAL A 297 28.03 5.45 3.97
N THR A 298 27.09 5.48 4.88
CA THR A 298 26.54 4.27 5.49
C THR A 298 25.04 4.17 5.21
N ILE A 299 24.61 3.02 4.67
CA ILE A 299 23.18 2.66 4.56
C ILE A 299 22.75 2.06 5.90
N LEU A 300 21.84 2.73 6.57
CA LEU A 300 21.15 2.21 7.75
C LEU A 300 20.00 1.31 7.34
N VAL A 301 19.87 0.13 7.94
CA VAL A 301 18.80 -0.83 7.66
C VAL A 301 18.38 -1.52 8.96
N SER A 302 17.08 -1.90 9.05
CA SER A 302 16.59 -2.74 10.14
C SER A 302 17.02 -4.19 9.93
N GLU A 303 17.57 -4.83 10.96
CA GLU A 303 17.93 -6.26 10.93
C GLU A 303 16.73 -7.20 10.99
N SER A 304 15.52 -6.66 11.30
CA SER A 304 14.29 -7.44 11.38
C SER A 304 13.86 -8.02 10.02
N ASP A 305 14.33 -7.42 8.93
CA ASP A 305 13.95 -7.78 7.56
C ASP A 305 15.16 -8.26 6.76
N SER A 306 15.39 -9.55 6.71
CA SER A 306 16.56 -10.14 6.04
C SER A 306 16.68 -9.78 4.55
N PHE A 307 15.57 -9.66 3.84
CA PHE A 307 15.59 -9.23 2.44
C PHE A 307 16.05 -7.78 2.28
N LYS A 308 15.67 -6.85 3.18
CA LYS A 308 16.16 -5.46 3.15
C LYS A 308 17.65 -5.38 3.48
N VAL A 309 18.14 -6.20 4.41
CA VAL A 309 19.58 -6.30 4.66
C VAL A 309 20.32 -6.75 3.40
N SER A 310 19.79 -7.77 2.70
CA SER A 310 20.37 -8.26 1.44
C SER A 310 20.36 -7.20 0.33
N ILE A 311 19.28 -6.41 0.23
CA ILE A 311 19.22 -5.27 -0.72
C ILE A 311 20.22 -4.20 -0.33
N ALA A 312 20.36 -3.85 0.96
CA ALA A 312 21.35 -2.88 1.42
C ALA A 312 22.78 -3.32 1.12
N ASP A 313 23.12 -4.60 1.31
CA ASP A 313 24.41 -5.19 0.93
C ASP A 313 24.66 -5.16 -0.58
N TYR A 314 23.62 -5.40 -1.39
CA TYR A 314 23.72 -5.26 -2.84
C TYR A 314 23.99 -3.81 -3.23
N LEU A 315 23.22 -2.86 -2.71
CA LEU A 315 23.43 -1.43 -2.97
C LEU A 315 24.82 -0.94 -2.50
N SER A 316 25.30 -1.43 -1.36
CA SER A 316 26.65 -1.14 -0.87
C SER A 316 27.71 -1.49 -1.91
N ARG A 317 27.61 -2.67 -2.51
CA ARG A 317 28.59 -3.11 -3.54
C ARG A 317 28.45 -2.36 -4.85
N THR A 318 27.22 -2.09 -5.29
CA THR A 318 26.97 -1.51 -6.63
C THR A 318 27.08 0.01 -6.67
N LEU A 319 26.89 0.70 -5.55
CA LEU A 319 27.03 2.16 -5.46
C LEU A 319 28.44 2.60 -5.00
N SER A 320 29.29 1.67 -4.54
CA SER A 320 30.68 1.97 -4.22
C SER A 320 31.48 2.21 -5.49
N THR A 321 32.42 3.17 -5.41
CA THR A 321 33.40 3.53 -6.46
C THR A 321 34.77 3.62 -5.86
N ASP A 322 35.81 3.95 -6.66
CA ASP A 322 37.16 4.14 -6.16
C ASP A 322 37.26 5.29 -5.14
N VAL A 323 36.36 6.26 -5.19
CA VAL A 323 36.36 7.45 -4.33
C VAL A 323 35.22 7.50 -3.30
N LEU A 324 34.19 6.71 -3.47
CA LEU A 324 33.06 6.60 -2.55
C LEU A 324 32.92 5.15 -2.05
N THR A 325 33.07 4.94 -0.77
CA THR A 325 32.76 3.66 -0.11
C THR A 325 31.35 3.74 0.47
N VAL A 326 30.49 2.79 0.09
CA VAL A 326 29.16 2.62 0.69
C VAL A 326 29.20 1.41 1.61
N SER A 327 28.92 1.60 2.89
CA SER A 327 28.88 0.53 3.91
C SER A 327 27.47 0.30 4.41
N VAL A 328 27.22 -0.83 5.06
CA VAL A 328 25.92 -1.17 5.66
C VAL A 328 26.04 -1.21 7.18
N ARG A 329 25.03 -0.67 7.85
CA ARG A 329 24.85 -0.77 9.30
C ARG A 329 23.45 -1.27 9.60
N SER A 330 23.36 -2.52 10.09
CA SER A 330 22.10 -3.11 10.54
C SER A 330 21.86 -2.82 12.02
N LEU A 331 20.63 -2.51 12.38
CA LEU A 331 20.22 -2.26 13.77
C LEU A 331 18.88 -2.96 14.08
N PRO A 332 18.65 -3.33 15.35
CA PRO A 332 17.31 -3.69 15.84
C PRO A 332 16.30 -2.57 15.53
N TRP A 333 15.03 -2.95 15.32
CA TRP A 333 13.99 -2.01 14.87
C TRP A 333 13.92 -0.71 15.69
N ASN A 334 13.92 -0.79 17.02
CA ASN A 334 13.81 0.40 17.86
C ASN A 334 15.04 1.32 17.75
N ASP A 335 16.22 0.75 17.63
CA ASP A 335 17.48 1.49 17.46
C ASP A 335 17.55 2.12 16.06
N TYR A 336 17.06 1.40 15.05
CA TYR A 336 16.90 1.90 13.69
C TYR A 336 15.99 3.13 13.65
N LEU A 337 14.78 3.05 14.24
CA LEU A 337 13.86 4.20 14.31
C LEU A 337 14.48 5.39 15.08
N THR A 338 15.13 5.11 16.19
CA THR A 338 15.81 6.14 17.00
C THR A 338 16.93 6.83 16.20
N ALA A 339 17.70 6.07 15.42
CA ALA A 339 18.73 6.62 14.58
C ALA A 339 18.15 7.49 13.44
N LEU A 340 17.03 7.08 12.83
CA LEU A 340 16.32 7.89 11.83
C LEU A 340 15.82 9.21 12.42
N GLN A 341 15.11 9.16 13.55
CA GLN A 341 14.55 10.34 14.22
C GLN A 341 15.64 11.35 14.62
N ASN A 342 16.81 10.87 15.06
CA ASN A 342 17.94 11.70 15.45
C ASN A 342 18.80 12.14 14.26
N GLY A 343 18.55 11.68 13.03
CA GLY A 343 19.37 11.97 11.84
C GLY A 343 20.77 11.33 11.90
N ASN A 344 20.94 10.21 12.62
CA ASN A 344 22.19 9.49 12.78
C ASN A 344 22.39 8.44 11.68
N PHE A 345 22.33 8.88 10.43
CA PHE A 345 22.54 8.10 9.23
C PHE A 345 23.02 8.99 8.09
N ASP A 346 23.55 8.40 7.04
CA ASP A 346 23.83 9.05 5.75
C ASP A 346 22.73 8.66 4.75
N LEU A 347 22.54 7.36 4.57
CA LEU A 347 21.49 6.73 3.77
C LEU A 347 20.66 5.80 4.66
N TYR A 348 19.42 5.51 4.30
CA TYR A 348 18.66 4.45 4.94
C TYR A 348 17.78 3.71 3.93
N LEU A 349 17.63 2.40 4.12
CA LEU A 349 16.69 1.61 3.34
C LEU A 349 15.37 1.52 4.12
N GLY A 350 14.33 2.11 3.57
CA GLY A 350 13.00 2.20 4.16
C GLY A 350 11.94 1.45 3.35
N GLU A 351 10.85 1.15 4.01
CA GLU A 351 9.60 0.71 3.41
C GLU A 351 8.45 1.54 3.99
N VAL A 352 7.52 1.94 3.15
CA VAL A 352 6.35 2.72 3.54
C VAL A 352 5.14 2.24 2.76
N ARG A 353 4.01 2.09 3.44
CA ARG A 353 2.72 1.93 2.80
C ARG A 353 2.15 3.31 2.51
N LEU A 354 2.14 3.69 1.24
CA LEU A 354 1.53 4.94 0.79
C LEU A 354 0.00 4.83 0.86
N THR A 355 -0.65 5.98 0.92
CA THR A 355 -2.11 6.08 0.78
C THR A 355 -2.48 6.17 -0.71
N ALA A 356 -3.67 5.70 -1.08
CA ALA A 356 -4.08 5.58 -2.47
C ALA A 356 -4.36 6.93 -3.17
N ASN A 357 -4.36 8.03 -2.44
CA ASN A 357 -4.33 9.39 -2.98
C ASN A 357 -2.89 9.88 -3.28
N TRP A 358 -1.90 9.04 -3.17
CA TRP A 358 -0.48 9.30 -3.48
C TRP A 358 0.11 10.56 -2.83
N ASP A 359 -0.46 10.98 -1.69
CA ASP A 359 0.09 12.09 -0.91
C ASP A 359 1.38 11.68 -0.22
N ILE A 360 2.49 12.13 -0.74
CA ILE A 360 3.84 11.88 -0.20
C ILE A 360 4.35 13.03 0.68
N SER A 361 3.48 13.91 1.14
CA SER A 361 3.86 15.04 2.00
C SER A 361 4.58 14.60 3.27
N SER A 362 4.24 13.44 3.82
CA SER A 362 4.97 12.89 4.98
C SER A 362 6.45 12.61 4.69
N LEU A 363 6.82 12.26 3.46
CA LEU A 363 8.19 11.91 3.05
C LEU A 363 8.98 13.09 2.47
N ALA A 364 8.32 13.96 1.68
CA ALA A 364 9.01 14.95 0.84
C ALA A 364 8.70 16.40 1.19
N ARG A 365 7.63 16.69 1.92
CA ARG A 365 7.33 18.06 2.37
C ARG A 365 8.25 18.50 3.49
N THR A 366 8.60 19.77 3.52
CA THR A 366 9.32 20.38 4.64
C THR A 366 8.57 20.12 5.95
N GLY A 367 9.27 19.47 6.90
CA GLY A 367 8.70 19.10 8.20
C GLY A 367 7.78 17.87 8.17
N GLY A 368 7.70 17.12 7.07
CA GLY A 368 6.95 15.88 6.98
C GLY A 368 7.39 14.84 8.04
N THR A 369 6.44 14.08 8.56
CA THR A 369 6.66 13.18 9.71
C THR A 369 7.62 12.01 9.43
N LEU A 370 7.76 11.60 8.17
CA LEU A 370 8.68 10.57 7.69
C LEU A 370 9.86 11.15 6.90
N ASN A 371 9.98 12.49 6.85
CA ASN A 371 11.09 13.18 6.21
C ASN A 371 12.34 13.16 7.13
N TYR A 372 12.83 11.95 7.41
CA TYR A 372 14.01 11.75 8.26
C TYR A 372 15.26 12.40 7.68
N GLY A 373 15.34 12.52 6.35
CA GLY A 373 16.43 13.19 5.65
C GLY A 373 16.45 14.71 5.82
N ARG A 374 15.44 15.29 6.46
CA ARG A 374 15.29 16.74 6.72
C ARG A 374 15.33 17.58 5.44
N TYR A 375 14.82 17.03 4.36
CA TYR A 375 14.67 17.74 3.11
C TYR A 375 13.75 18.95 3.31
N ALA A 376 14.17 20.12 2.83
CA ALA A 376 13.41 21.35 2.91
C ALA A 376 13.53 22.11 1.59
N ASP A 377 12.41 22.25 0.87
CA ASP A 377 12.39 22.85 -0.46
C ASP A 377 11.01 23.40 -0.76
N GLU A 378 10.93 24.71 -0.98
CA GLU A 378 9.66 25.43 -1.21
C GLU A 378 9.04 25.08 -2.58
N GLN A 379 9.89 24.83 -3.59
CA GLN A 379 9.39 24.42 -4.90
C GLN A 379 8.75 23.02 -4.85
N CYS A 380 9.35 22.11 -4.08
CA CYS A 380 8.75 20.80 -3.84
C CYS A 380 7.40 20.92 -3.13
N ASN A 381 7.31 21.75 -2.07
CA ASN A 381 6.06 22.01 -1.37
C ASN A 381 4.97 22.53 -2.33
N THR A 382 5.31 23.47 -3.21
CA THR A 382 4.41 24.04 -4.20
C THR A 382 3.92 22.98 -5.20
N LEU A 383 4.80 22.10 -5.67
CA LEU A 383 4.44 21.03 -6.61
C LEU A 383 3.57 19.95 -5.94
N LEU A 384 3.81 19.63 -4.66
CA LEU A 384 2.95 18.74 -3.87
C LEU A 384 1.54 19.32 -3.75
N ASP A 385 1.40 20.62 -3.46
CA ASP A 385 0.10 21.28 -3.37
C ASP A 385 -0.62 21.32 -4.72
N ALA A 386 0.08 21.59 -5.81
CA ALA A 386 -0.47 21.58 -7.14
C ALA A 386 -0.96 20.19 -7.58
N PHE A 387 -0.23 19.14 -7.25
CA PHE A 387 -0.63 17.77 -7.51
C PHE A 387 -1.86 17.37 -6.68
N SER A 388 -1.86 17.63 -5.37
CA SER A 388 -3.01 17.33 -4.51
C SER A 388 -4.29 18.06 -4.94
N LEU A 389 -4.18 19.32 -5.38
CA LEU A 389 -5.34 20.09 -5.84
C LEU A 389 -5.93 19.52 -7.12
N ASN A 390 -5.09 19.04 -8.03
CA ASN A 390 -5.54 18.55 -9.33
C ASN A 390 -4.59 17.45 -9.84
N GLU A 391 -4.93 16.21 -9.56
CA GLU A 391 -4.18 15.03 -10.00
C GLU A 391 -4.38 14.80 -11.50
N THR A 392 -3.44 15.28 -12.28
CA THR A 392 -3.38 15.13 -13.74
C THR A 392 -2.00 14.62 -14.17
N ASP A 393 -1.91 14.11 -15.39
CA ASP A 393 -0.62 13.75 -16.01
C ASP A 393 0.37 14.93 -15.98
N GLN A 394 -0.09 16.16 -16.19
CA GLN A 394 0.75 17.34 -16.17
C GLN A 394 1.33 17.62 -14.78
N THR A 395 0.50 17.61 -13.73
CA THR A 395 0.94 17.90 -12.36
C THR A 395 1.79 16.75 -11.80
N ALA A 396 1.45 15.51 -12.13
CA ALA A 396 2.25 14.33 -11.82
C ALA A 396 3.65 14.41 -12.44
N ARG A 397 3.75 14.67 -13.75
CA ARG A 397 5.04 14.82 -14.46
C ARG A 397 5.87 15.96 -13.90
N ALA A 398 5.25 17.08 -13.53
CA ALA A 398 5.97 18.21 -12.95
C ALA A 398 6.59 17.84 -11.58
N LEU A 399 5.78 17.26 -10.70
CA LEU A 399 6.21 16.81 -9.37
C LEU A 399 7.31 15.74 -9.45
N TYR A 400 7.08 14.68 -10.20
CA TYR A 400 7.99 13.53 -10.21
C TYR A 400 9.30 13.82 -10.94
N ARG A 401 9.29 14.67 -11.97
CA ARG A 401 10.53 15.18 -12.58
C ARG A 401 11.37 15.96 -11.56
N TYR A 402 10.74 16.82 -10.79
CA TYR A 402 11.40 17.60 -9.78
C TYR A 402 11.99 16.71 -8.66
N LEU A 403 11.20 15.74 -8.20
CA LEU A 403 11.64 14.76 -7.19
C LEU A 403 12.80 13.89 -7.69
N ALA A 404 12.82 13.51 -8.96
CA ALA A 404 13.95 12.77 -9.52
C ALA A 404 15.24 13.59 -9.56
N GLN A 405 15.13 14.90 -9.80
CA GLN A 405 16.29 15.83 -9.83
C GLN A 405 16.78 16.18 -8.43
N SER A 406 15.87 16.46 -7.50
CA SER A 406 16.22 16.85 -6.12
C SER A 406 16.54 15.65 -5.22
N ALA A 407 16.00 14.49 -5.56
CA ALA A 407 16.19 13.19 -4.93
C ALA A 407 16.22 13.22 -3.39
N PRO A 408 15.13 13.65 -2.71
CA PRO A 408 15.06 13.49 -1.26
C PRO A 408 15.01 12.03 -0.84
N ILE A 409 14.41 11.19 -1.68
CA ILE A 409 14.36 9.74 -1.63
C ILE A 409 14.56 9.17 -3.04
N ALA A 410 15.00 7.92 -3.12
CA ALA A 410 15.05 7.15 -4.37
C ALA A 410 14.10 5.95 -4.25
N PRO A 411 12.90 5.99 -4.85
CA PRO A 411 12.04 4.82 -4.96
C PRO A 411 12.76 3.68 -5.67
N ILE A 412 12.57 2.46 -5.17
CA ILE A 412 13.19 1.25 -5.72
C ILE A 412 12.14 0.37 -6.36
N ALA A 413 11.12 -0.02 -5.58
CA ALA A 413 10.07 -0.90 -6.04
C ALA A 413 8.79 -0.76 -5.20
N PHE A 414 7.66 -1.14 -5.79
CA PHE A 414 6.44 -1.46 -5.05
C PHE A 414 6.29 -2.97 -4.94
N LYS A 415 6.06 -3.46 -3.72
CA LYS A 415 5.78 -4.88 -3.49
C LYS A 415 4.43 -5.26 -4.08
N THR A 416 4.32 -6.48 -4.58
CA THR A 416 3.03 -7.10 -4.88
C THR A 416 2.59 -7.99 -3.72
N ALA A 417 1.30 -8.31 -3.68
CA ALA A 417 0.79 -9.43 -2.91
C ALA A 417 0.23 -10.47 -3.89
N SER A 418 0.04 -11.70 -3.43
CA SER A 418 -0.30 -12.81 -4.31
C SER A 418 -1.52 -13.57 -3.81
N VAL A 419 -2.36 -14.00 -4.74
CA VAL A 419 -3.40 -15.01 -4.52
C VAL A 419 -3.00 -16.29 -5.24
N LEU A 420 -2.99 -17.40 -4.52
CA LEU A 420 -2.67 -18.72 -5.03
C LEU A 420 -3.93 -19.58 -5.03
N THR A 421 -4.18 -20.27 -6.14
CA THR A 421 -5.25 -21.27 -6.29
C THR A 421 -4.72 -22.49 -7.04
N PRO A 422 -5.37 -23.66 -6.93
CA PRO A 422 -5.12 -24.76 -7.86
C PRO A 422 -5.32 -24.30 -9.30
N SER A 423 -4.42 -24.73 -10.21
CA SER A 423 -4.53 -24.38 -11.64
C SER A 423 -5.85 -24.84 -12.21
N GLY A 424 -6.56 -23.93 -12.91
CA GLY A 424 -7.84 -24.21 -13.56
C GLY A 424 -9.04 -24.32 -12.62
N LEU A 425 -8.87 -24.05 -11.32
CA LEU A 425 -9.99 -24.11 -10.37
C LEU A 425 -10.89 -22.86 -10.45
N ILE A 426 -10.31 -21.69 -10.56
CA ILE A 426 -11.01 -20.40 -10.56
C ILE A 426 -10.54 -19.56 -11.74
N ASP A 427 -11.47 -19.16 -12.60
CA ASP A 427 -11.25 -18.13 -13.61
C ASP A 427 -11.87 -16.79 -13.17
N GLY A 428 -11.34 -15.68 -13.67
CA GLY A 428 -11.84 -14.33 -13.38
C GLY A 428 -11.29 -13.72 -12.09
N LEU A 429 -10.23 -14.30 -11.50
CA LEU A 429 -9.51 -13.68 -10.37
C LEU A 429 -8.93 -12.32 -10.78
N ASN A 430 -9.34 -11.27 -10.08
CA ASN A 430 -8.82 -9.91 -10.27
C ASN A 430 -8.57 -9.23 -8.90
N PRO A 431 -7.64 -9.75 -8.10
CA PRO A 431 -7.37 -9.21 -6.76
C PRO A 431 -6.85 -7.78 -6.83
N THR A 432 -7.23 -6.95 -5.85
CA THR A 432 -6.76 -5.56 -5.72
C THR A 432 -6.23 -5.28 -4.32
N VAL A 433 -5.65 -4.11 -4.12
CA VAL A 433 -5.16 -3.68 -2.81
C VAL A 433 -6.27 -3.61 -1.74
N SER A 434 -7.51 -3.35 -2.15
CA SER A 434 -8.66 -3.31 -1.24
C SER A 434 -9.20 -4.70 -0.92
N SER A 435 -9.12 -5.64 -1.87
CA SER A 435 -9.69 -6.99 -1.68
C SER A 435 -9.04 -8.02 -2.60
N PRO A 436 -8.53 -9.15 -2.06
CA PRO A 436 -8.14 -10.30 -2.86
C PRO A 436 -9.34 -10.97 -3.56
N PHE A 437 -10.57 -10.63 -3.18
CA PHE A 437 -11.83 -11.15 -3.73
C PHE A 437 -12.56 -10.12 -4.60
N TYR A 438 -11.87 -9.07 -5.06
CA TYR A 438 -12.47 -8.06 -5.92
C TYR A 438 -13.12 -8.71 -7.15
N GLY A 439 -14.38 -8.33 -7.43
CA GLY A 439 -15.14 -8.90 -8.54
C GLY A 439 -15.53 -10.37 -8.38
N ILE A 440 -15.64 -10.90 -7.15
CA ILE A 440 -15.99 -12.30 -6.85
C ILE A 440 -17.28 -12.77 -7.56
N GLU A 441 -18.21 -11.88 -7.86
CA GLU A 441 -19.43 -12.17 -8.62
C GLU A 441 -19.15 -12.63 -10.06
N GLY A 442 -18.02 -12.23 -10.63
CA GLY A 442 -17.56 -12.61 -11.96
C GLY A 442 -16.73 -13.90 -12.01
N TRP A 443 -16.47 -14.54 -10.86
CA TRP A 443 -15.65 -15.75 -10.82
C TRP A 443 -16.40 -16.95 -11.39
N THR A 444 -15.68 -17.74 -12.19
CA THR A 444 -16.15 -19.06 -12.64
C THR A 444 -15.33 -20.13 -11.94
N VAL A 445 -16.00 -21.04 -11.25
CA VAL A 445 -15.36 -22.13 -10.50
C VAL A 445 -15.53 -23.44 -11.23
N HIS A 446 -14.42 -24.12 -11.46
CA HIS A 446 -14.34 -25.42 -12.13
C HIS A 446 -14.04 -26.50 -11.09
N PHE A 447 -15.06 -27.21 -10.66
CA PHE A 447 -14.85 -28.40 -9.83
C PHE A 447 -14.42 -29.55 -10.73
N ASP A 448 -13.27 -30.17 -10.44
CA ASP A 448 -12.91 -31.43 -11.07
C ASP A 448 -14.04 -32.43 -10.81
N LYS A 449 -14.65 -32.91 -11.88
CA LYS A 449 -15.50 -34.08 -11.81
C LYS A 449 -14.55 -35.26 -11.66
N GLY A 450 -14.20 -35.59 -10.37
CA GLY A 450 -13.42 -36.75 -10.04
C GLY A 450 -14.00 -38.08 -10.56
#